data_b502978481425707b7187ab73e261b7e
#
_entry.id   b502978481425707b7187ab73e261b7e
#
_cell.length_a   1.000
_cell.length_b   1.000
_cell.length_c   1.000
_cell.angle_alpha   90.00
_cell.angle_beta   90.00
_cell.angle_gamma   90.00
#
_symmetry.space_group_name_H-M   'P 1'
#
loop_
_entity.id
_entity.type
_entity.pdbx_description
1 polymer ?
#
loop_
_entity_poly.entity_id
_entity_poly.type
_entity_poly.pdbx_seq_one_letter_code
_entity_poly.pdbx_strand_id
1 'polypeptide(L)' 'MRAEVGDELTVKGRHQGDEERRGEIIKVDGADGAPPYVVRWRDGRETVFFPASGTEVTHHPASRAG' A
#
# COMPACT_ATOMS: atom_id res chain seq x y z
N MET A 1 10.86 -3.97 3.13
CA MET A 1 9.75 -3.98 2.16
C MET A 1 10.07 -3.06 1.00
N ARG A 2 9.63 -3.41 -0.15
CA ARG A 2 9.92 -2.65 -1.35
C ARG A 2 8.65 -2.51 -2.19
N ALA A 3 8.34 -1.30 -2.59
CA ALA A 3 7.14 -1.04 -3.37
C ALA A 3 7.35 0.14 -4.31
N GLU A 4 6.44 0.28 -5.27
CA GLU A 4 6.51 1.34 -6.26
C GLU A 4 5.17 2.04 -6.36
N VAL A 5 5.20 3.24 -6.89
CA VAL A 5 3.96 3.97 -7.18
C VAL A 5 3.11 3.13 -8.13
N GLY A 6 1.84 3.00 -7.79
CA GLY A 6 0.89 2.18 -8.54
C GLY A 6 0.65 0.81 -7.95
N ASP A 7 1.49 0.39 -6.99
CA ASP A 7 1.27 -0.88 -6.33
C ASP A 7 0.09 -0.80 -5.38
N GLU A 8 -0.57 -1.93 -5.19
CA GLU A 8 -1.65 -2.04 -4.23
C GLU A 8 -1.11 -2.52 -2.89
N LEU A 9 -1.53 -1.86 -1.84
CA LEU A 9 -1.17 -2.21 -0.49
C LEU A 9 -2.39 -2.79 0.21
N THR A 10 -2.21 -3.94 0.86
CA THR A 10 -3.26 -4.59 1.61
C THR A 10 -2.82 -4.74 3.05
N VAL A 11 -3.61 -4.23 3.96
CA VAL A 11 -3.38 -4.36 5.40
C VAL A 11 -4.43 -5.29 5.95
N LYS A 12 -3.99 -6.43 6.48
CA LYS A 12 -4.90 -7.40 7.05
C LYS A 12 -5.24 -7.02 8.47
N GLY A 13 -6.48 -7.33 8.87
CA GLY A 13 -6.91 -7.11 10.23
C GLY A 13 -6.16 -8.01 11.19
N ARG A 14 -5.97 -7.55 12.41
CA ARG A 14 -5.27 -8.30 13.44
C ARG A 14 -6.16 -9.32 14.13
N HIS A 15 -7.45 -9.08 14.13
CA HIS A 15 -8.41 -9.91 14.82
C HIS A 15 -9.37 -10.51 13.83
N GLN A 16 -9.88 -11.65 14.17
CA GLN A 16 -10.90 -12.28 13.36
C GLN A 16 -12.09 -11.33 13.25
N GLY A 17 -12.55 -11.12 12.03
CA GLY A 17 -13.65 -10.20 11.79
C GLY A 17 -13.22 -8.80 11.38
N ASP A 18 -11.95 -8.46 11.55
CA ASP A 18 -11.45 -7.18 11.07
C ASP A 18 -11.39 -7.19 9.56
N GLU A 19 -11.77 -6.08 8.96
CA GLU A 19 -11.73 -5.96 7.51
C GLU A 19 -10.33 -5.64 7.03
N GLU A 20 -10.00 -6.16 5.86
CA GLU A 20 -8.80 -5.75 5.17
C GLU A 20 -8.95 -4.32 4.69
N ARG A 21 -7.85 -3.59 4.74
CA ARG A 21 -7.79 -2.25 4.17
C ARG A 21 -6.92 -2.30 2.95
N ARG A 22 -7.40 -1.71 1.87
CA ARG A 22 -6.64 -1.66 0.62
C ARG A 22 -6.45 -0.24 0.18
N GLY A 23 -5.29 0.01 -0.37
CA GLY A 23 -4.98 1.33 -0.89
C GLY A 23 -3.98 1.24 -2.02
N GLU A 24 -3.83 2.35 -2.71
CA GLU A 24 -2.86 2.45 -3.80
C GLU A 24 -1.70 3.33 -3.33
N ILE A 25 -0.49 2.87 -3.60
CA ILE A 25 0.70 3.65 -3.29
C ILE A 25 0.82 4.74 -4.34
N ILE A 26 0.75 5.99 -3.91
CA ILE A 26 0.84 7.14 -4.81
C ILE A 26 2.16 7.88 -4.68
N LYS A 27 2.94 7.57 -3.64
CA LYS A 27 4.26 8.14 -3.47
C LYS A 27 5.10 7.23 -2.60
N VAL A 28 6.38 7.12 -2.92
CA VAL A 28 7.35 6.36 -2.14
C VAL A 28 8.39 7.35 -1.62
N ASP A 29 8.46 7.51 -0.32
CA ASP A 29 9.35 8.50 0.29
C ASP A 29 10.72 7.93 0.66
N GLY A 30 10.81 6.63 0.84
CA GLY A 30 12.09 6.00 1.16
C GLY A 30 12.91 5.72 -0.08
N ALA A 31 14.17 5.42 0.12
CA ALA A 31 15.07 5.08 -0.98
C ALA A 31 14.77 3.67 -1.49
N ASP A 32 14.87 3.50 -2.81
CA ASP A 32 14.79 2.17 -3.44
C ASP A 32 13.52 1.41 -3.12
N GLY A 33 12.40 2.12 -3.04
CA GLY A 33 11.13 1.48 -2.77
C GLY A 33 10.84 1.23 -1.31
N ALA A 34 11.64 1.81 -0.43
CA ALA A 34 11.45 1.64 1.01
C ALA A 34 10.38 2.58 1.56
N PRO A 35 9.76 2.21 2.69
CA PRO A 35 8.80 3.09 3.33
C PRO A 35 9.48 4.34 3.89
N PRO A 36 8.69 5.36 4.26
CA PRO A 36 7.23 5.37 4.27
C PRO A 36 6.62 5.57 2.89
N TYR A 37 5.36 5.22 2.78
CA TYR A 37 4.61 5.39 1.54
C TYR A 37 3.45 6.34 1.78
N VAL A 38 3.05 7.08 0.74
CA VAL A 38 1.77 7.78 0.77
C VAL A 38 0.78 6.87 0.08
N VAL A 39 -0.29 6.55 0.76
CA VAL A 39 -1.29 5.60 0.30
C VAL A 39 -2.62 6.31 0.17
N ARG A 40 -3.27 6.12 -0.97
CA ARG A 40 -4.65 6.56 -1.15
C ARG A 40 -5.55 5.37 -0.86
N TRP A 41 -6.32 5.47 0.20
CA TRP A 41 -7.22 4.41 0.62
C TRP A 41 -8.49 4.45 -0.19
N ARG A 42 -9.27 3.39 -0.08
CA ARG A 42 -10.49 3.23 -0.84
C ARG A 42 -11.50 4.36 -0.63
N ASP A 43 -11.52 4.93 0.55
CA ASP A 43 -12.42 6.03 0.86
C ASP A 43 -11.95 7.38 0.33
N GLY A 44 -10.83 7.39 -0.36
CA GLY A 44 -10.26 8.60 -0.94
C GLY A 44 -9.28 9.33 -0.07
N ARG A 45 -9.06 8.88 1.16
CA ARG A 45 -8.07 9.50 2.04
C ARG A 45 -6.67 9.16 1.60
N GLU A 46 -5.78 10.12 1.77
CA GLU A 46 -4.36 9.91 1.49
C GLU A 46 -3.59 10.11 2.79
N THR A 47 -2.85 9.11 3.19
CA THR A 47 -2.09 9.17 4.44
C THR A 47 -0.70 8.58 4.24
N VAL A 48 0.22 9.00 5.10
CA VAL A 48 1.54 8.40 5.18
C VAL A 48 1.40 7.08 5.94
N PHE A 49 1.99 6.03 5.41
CA PHE A 49 1.84 4.71 5.97
C PHE A 49 3.20 4.05 6.18
N PHE A 50 3.39 3.48 7.36
CA PHE A 50 4.58 2.71 7.70
C PHE A 50 4.16 1.25 7.80
N PRO A 51 4.55 0.42 6.84
CA PRO A 51 4.15 -0.99 6.84
C PRO A 51 4.63 -1.73 8.08
N ALA A 52 3.81 -2.65 8.53
CA ALA A 52 4.12 -3.50 9.67
C ALA A 52 3.75 -4.94 9.32
N SER A 53 3.88 -5.84 10.27
CA SER A 53 3.47 -7.23 10.08
C SER A 53 2.03 -7.30 9.61
N GLY A 54 1.75 -8.14 8.65
CA GLY A 54 0.40 -8.28 8.10
C GLY A 54 0.12 -7.36 6.93
N THR A 55 1.12 -6.58 6.50
CA THR A 55 0.98 -5.76 5.31
C THR A 55 1.50 -6.52 4.11
N GLU A 56 0.73 -6.52 3.03
CA GLU A 56 1.14 -7.14 1.77
C GLU A 56 1.13 -6.11 0.67
N VAL A 57 2.08 -6.22 -0.23
CA VAL A 57 2.16 -5.36 -1.40
C VAL A 57 1.96 -6.22 -2.64
N THR A 58 1.03 -5.82 -3.48
CA THR A 58 0.79 -6.48 -4.75
C THR A 58 1.19 -5.53 -5.87
N HIS A 59 2.11 -5.99 -6.69
CA HIS A 59 2.54 -5.22 -7.85
C HIS A 59 1.52 -5.37 -8.95
N HIS A 60 1.21 -4.26 -9.60
CA HIS A 60 0.24 -4.25 -10.69
C HIS A 60 0.93 -3.84 -11.99
N PRO A 61 1.70 -4.72 -12.59
CA PRO A 61 2.38 -4.37 -13.84
C PRO A 61 1.41 -3.97 -14.94
N ALA A 62 0.22 -4.50 -14.91
CA ALA A 62 -0.80 -4.17 -15.92
C ALA A 62 -1.27 -2.73 -15.83
N SER A 63 -1.11 -2.10 -14.68
CA SER A 63 -1.54 -0.71 -14.53
C SER A 63 -0.74 0.22 -15.42
N ARG A 64 0.45 -0.19 -15.81
CA ARG A 64 1.28 0.61 -16.69
C ARG A 64 0.83 0.55 -18.14
N ALA A 65 0.18 -0.51 -18.47
CA ALA A 65 -0.25 -0.71 -19.86
C ALA A 65 -1.46 0.14 -20.20
N GLY A 66 -2.14 0.58 -19.17
CA GLY A 66 -3.29 1.43 -19.37
C GLY A 66 -2.90 2.79 -19.88
#